data_3ada5746cd77dc48108f0198b5e0f232
#
_entry.id   3ada5746cd77dc48108f0198b5e0f232
#
_cell.length_a   1.000
_cell.length_b   1.000
_cell.length_c   1.000
_cell.angle_alpha   90.00
_cell.angle_beta   90.00
_cell.angle_gamma   90.00
#
_symmetry.space_group_name_H-M   'P 1'
#
loop_
_entity.id
_entity.type
_entity.pdbx_description
1 polymer ?
#
loop_
_entity_poly.entity_id
_entity_poly.type
_entity_poly.pdbx_seq_one_letter_code
_entity_poly.pdbx_strand_id
1 'polypeptide(L)'
;MNKFNINAIAFAIGLAFSVGGMAQSMSKDQYKSGTDRIAVDYKSATSACGSLSGNANDICKAEASGKEKVAKAELEANYKPSEDARYNVRVAKADAAYSVAKEKCDDKAGNVKDVCVKEATAAAVAAKADALAQMKTAKANEKAAEISTNANSKANEKSADARKDAASDKRDADFAVAKEKCDAFASDAKTNCLNEAKARFGKS
;
A
#
# COMPACT_ATOMS: atom_id res chain seq x y z
N MET A 1 10.04 -33.58 -31.69
CA MET A 1 9.39 -33.25 -30.42
C MET A 1 10.46 -33.28 -29.33
N ASN A 2 11.18 -32.19 -29.15
CA ASN A 2 12.22 -32.06 -28.10
C ASN A 2 11.63 -31.30 -26.93
N LYS A 3 11.49 -31.96 -25.79
CA LYS A 3 11.05 -31.38 -24.53
C LYS A 3 12.20 -30.52 -23.98
N PHE A 4 12.06 -29.21 -24.06
CA PHE A 4 12.92 -28.29 -23.34
C PHE A 4 12.55 -28.35 -21.86
N ASN A 5 13.38 -28.98 -21.06
CA ASN A 5 13.34 -28.87 -19.62
C ASN A 5 13.81 -27.47 -19.23
N ILE A 6 12.87 -26.58 -18.93
CA ILE A 6 13.13 -25.32 -18.28
C ILE A 6 13.37 -25.66 -16.81
N ASN A 7 14.62 -25.78 -16.39
CA ASN A 7 14.97 -25.76 -14.98
C ASN A 7 14.66 -24.36 -14.44
N ALA A 8 13.50 -24.21 -13.86
CA ALA A 8 13.14 -23.05 -13.05
C ALA A 8 14.02 -23.09 -11.79
N ILE A 9 15.08 -22.31 -11.79
CA ILE A 9 15.85 -22.00 -10.57
C ILE A 9 14.96 -21.08 -9.75
N ALA A 10 14.19 -21.67 -8.85
CA ALA A 10 13.45 -20.95 -7.83
C ALA A 10 14.47 -20.40 -6.82
N PHE A 11 14.87 -19.14 -6.95
CA PHE A 11 15.57 -18.43 -5.90
C PHE A 11 14.58 -18.06 -4.80
N ALA A 12 14.46 -18.92 -3.82
CA ALA A 12 13.85 -18.61 -2.56
C ALA A 12 14.78 -17.68 -1.78
N ILE A 13 14.61 -16.37 -1.93
CA ILE A 13 15.15 -15.40 -0.96
C ILE A 13 14.19 -15.47 0.23
N GLY A 14 14.49 -16.37 1.15
CA GLY A 14 13.83 -16.48 2.43
C GLY A 14 14.23 -15.31 3.33
N LEU A 15 13.61 -14.16 3.16
CA LEU A 15 13.49 -13.19 4.23
C LEU A 15 12.30 -13.65 5.10
N ALA A 16 12.63 -14.43 6.14
CA ALA A 16 11.69 -14.74 7.20
C ALA A 16 11.37 -13.43 7.96
N PHE A 17 10.43 -12.64 7.43
CA PHE A 17 9.75 -11.65 8.23
C PHE A 17 8.62 -12.38 8.95
N SER A 18 8.80 -12.61 10.25
CA SER A 18 7.76 -13.01 11.17
C SER A 18 6.60 -11.99 11.05
N VAL A 19 5.49 -12.45 10.47
CA VAL A 19 4.23 -11.73 10.42
C VAL A 19 3.64 -11.72 11.83
N GLY A 20 3.84 -10.60 12.53
CA GLY A 20 3.28 -10.39 13.85
C GLY A 20 3.77 -9.07 14.43
N GLY A 21 3.19 -7.96 13.99
CA GLY A 21 3.49 -6.63 14.56
C GLY A 21 3.14 -5.54 13.56
N MET A 22 2.50 -4.51 14.03
CA MET A 22 2.22 -3.24 13.34
C MET A 22 3.32 -2.92 12.33
N ALA A 23 2.97 -2.51 11.13
CA ALA A 23 3.89 -2.10 10.08
C ALA A 23 4.77 -0.95 10.62
N GLN A 24 5.85 -1.31 11.31
CA GLN A 24 6.83 -0.37 11.80
C GLN A 24 7.58 0.12 10.57
N SER A 25 7.44 1.38 10.23
CA SER A 25 8.16 2.00 9.12
C SER A 25 9.67 1.76 9.34
N MET A 26 10.36 1.33 8.29
CA MET A 26 11.81 1.12 8.31
C MET A 26 12.52 2.38 8.79
N SER A 27 13.45 2.26 9.75
CA SER A 27 14.24 3.39 10.22
C SER A 27 15.27 3.83 9.17
N LYS A 28 15.76 5.07 9.31
CA LYS A 28 16.82 5.59 8.43
C LYS A 28 18.10 4.76 8.50
N ASP A 29 18.43 4.23 9.67
CA ASP A 29 19.63 3.41 9.87
C ASP A 29 19.46 2.01 9.23
N GLN A 30 18.25 1.44 9.32
CA GLN A 30 17.92 0.20 8.62
C GLN A 30 17.96 0.38 7.09
N TYR A 31 17.47 1.50 6.59
CA TYR A 31 17.55 1.85 5.17
C TYR A 31 19.00 1.98 4.71
N LYS A 32 19.84 2.71 5.47
CA LYS A 32 21.27 2.86 5.19
C LYS A 32 21.98 1.52 5.19
N SER A 33 21.76 0.71 6.23
CA SER A 33 22.35 -0.65 6.32
C SER A 33 21.90 -1.54 5.16
N GLY A 34 20.64 -1.44 4.74
CA GLY A 34 20.13 -2.14 3.55
C GLY A 34 20.84 -1.70 2.27
N THR A 35 21.07 -0.41 2.10
CA THR A 35 21.82 0.13 0.96
C THR A 35 23.25 -0.38 0.91
N ASP A 36 23.93 -0.38 2.05
CA ASP A 36 25.31 -0.87 2.17
C ASP A 36 25.38 -2.36 1.85
N ARG A 37 24.42 -3.16 2.33
CA ARG A 37 24.31 -4.59 2.02
C ARG A 37 24.09 -4.85 0.53
N ILE A 38 23.19 -4.14 -0.12
CA ILE A 38 22.96 -4.26 -1.56
C ILE A 38 24.23 -3.99 -2.36
N ALA A 39 25.02 -2.98 -1.96
CA ALA A 39 26.29 -2.67 -2.62
C ALA A 39 27.33 -3.79 -2.46
N VAL A 40 27.43 -4.40 -1.28
CA VAL A 40 28.31 -5.55 -1.01
C VAL A 40 27.88 -6.76 -1.83
N ASP A 41 26.56 -7.07 -1.86
CA ASP A 41 26.01 -8.20 -2.60
C ASP A 41 26.26 -8.04 -4.12
N TYR A 42 26.06 -6.83 -4.65
CA TYR A 42 26.35 -6.51 -6.04
C TYR A 42 27.83 -6.70 -6.38
N LYS A 43 28.73 -6.18 -5.53
CA LYS A 43 30.18 -6.33 -5.72
C LYS A 43 30.59 -7.81 -5.70
N SER A 44 30.04 -8.58 -4.78
CA SER A 44 30.30 -10.04 -4.70
C SER A 44 29.80 -10.76 -5.96
N ALA A 45 28.56 -10.46 -6.39
CA ALA A 45 27.96 -11.06 -7.57
C ALA A 45 28.76 -10.74 -8.85
N THR A 46 29.16 -9.47 -9.04
CA THR A 46 29.96 -9.07 -10.21
C THR A 46 31.36 -9.66 -10.19
N SER A 47 31.99 -9.81 -9.02
CA SER A 47 33.29 -10.50 -8.89
C SER A 47 33.21 -11.97 -9.29
N ALA A 48 32.13 -12.66 -8.92
CA ALA A 48 31.88 -14.04 -9.32
C ALA A 48 31.73 -14.20 -10.85
N CYS A 49 31.19 -13.19 -11.54
CA CYS A 49 31.09 -13.19 -13.00
C CYS A 49 32.46 -13.16 -13.70
N GLY A 50 33.52 -12.69 -13.02
CA GLY A 50 34.87 -12.64 -13.55
C GLY A 50 35.47 -13.99 -13.89
N SER A 51 34.95 -15.09 -13.36
CA SER A 51 35.35 -16.47 -13.73
C SER A 51 34.73 -16.95 -15.05
N LEU A 52 33.76 -16.22 -15.59
CA LEU A 52 33.08 -16.52 -16.85
C LEU A 52 33.67 -15.72 -18.01
N SER A 53 33.46 -16.18 -19.24
CA SER A 53 33.93 -15.51 -20.46
C SER A 53 32.81 -15.38 -21.49
N GLY A 54 33.00 -14.46 -22.44
CA GLY A 54 32.02 -14.22 -23.52
C GLY A 54 30.65 -13.86 -23.00
N ASN A 55 29.60 -14.24 -23.72
CA ASN A 55 28.24 -13.91 -23.38
C ASN A 55 27.77 -14.42 -22.00
N ALA A 56 28.33 -15.53 -21.51
CA ALA A 56 28.03 -16.00 -20.15
C ALA A 56 28.47 -14.97 -19.07
N ASN A 57 29.58 -14.26 -19.29
CA ASN A 57 30.03 -13.17 -18.42
C ASN A 57 29.02 -11.99 -18.48
N ASP A 58 28.56 -11.64 -19.67
CA ASP A 58 27.65 -10.49 -19.88
C ASP A 58 26.25 -10.79 -19.31
N ILE A 59 25.73 -12.00 -19.48
CA ILE A 59 24.50 -12.46 -18.82
C ILE A 59 24.63 -12.39 -17.30
N CYS A 60 25.74 -12.89 -16.74
CA CYS A 60 25.99 -12.85 -15.30
C CYS A 60 26.00 -11.41 -14.76
N LYS A 61 26.67 -10.49 -15.44
CA LYS A 61 26.69 -9.07 -15.08
C LYS A 61 25.30 -8.42 -15.19
N ALA A 62 24.54 -8.75 -16.23
CA ALA A 62 23.17 -8.27 -16.38
C ALA A 62 22.28 -8.77 -15.24
N GLU A 63 22.43 -10.03 -14.83
CA GLU A 63 21.71 -10.59 -13.67
C GLU A 63 22.11 -9.90 -12.36
N ALA A 64 23.41 -9.67 -12.13
CA ALA A 64 23.90 -8.97 -10.94
C ALA A 64 23.37 -7.54 -10.86
N SER A 65 23.44 -6.79 -11.98
CA SER A 65 22.92 -5.42 -12.08
C SER A 65 21.40 -5.36 -11.93
N GLY A 66 20.70 -6.32 -12.53
CA GLY A 66 19.24 -6.43 -12.38
C GLY A 66 18.83 -6.66 -10.93
N LYS A 67 19.49 -7.59 -10.23
CA LYS A 67 19.26 -7.87 -8.81
C LYS A 67 19.50 -6.64 -7.93
N GLU A 68 20.58 -5.90 -8.18
CA GLU A 68 20.90 -4.67 -7.46
C GLU A 68 19.78 -3.63 -7.61
N LYS A 69 19.34 -3.36 -8.86
CA LYS A 69 18.29 -2.39 -9.14
C LYS A 69 16.97 -2.77 -8.50
N VAL A 70 16.59 -4.04 -8.57
CA VAL A 70 15.36 -4.54 -7.93
C VAL A 70 15.46 -4.42 -6.41
N ALA A 71 16.57 -4.81 -5.80
CA ALA A 71 16.76 -4.72 -4.35
C ALA A 71 16.71 -3.25 -3.85
N LYS A 72 17.29 -2.30 -4.60
CA LYS A 72 17.19 -0.87 -4.29
C LYS A 72 15.75 -0.37 -4.36
N ALA A 73 15.00 -0.75 -5.38
CA ALA A 73 13.61 -0.37 -5.52
C ALA A 73 12.73 -0.96 -4.40
N GLU A 74 12.97 -2.23 -4.02
CA GLU A 74 12.28 -2.89 -2.91
C GLU A 74 12.61 -2.25 -1.56
N LEU A 75 13.87 -1.90 -1.33
CA LEU A 75 14.30 -1.19 -0.13
C LEU A 75 13.63 0.18 0.00
N GLU A 76 13.57 0.95 -1.09
CA GLU A 76 12.86 2.25 -1.11
C GLU A 76 11.36 2.08 -0.87
N ALA A 77 10.74 1.07 -1.48
CA ALA A 77 9.31 0.79 -1.28
C ALA A 77 8.98 0.35 0.17
N ASN A 78 9.93 -0.30 0.84
CA ASN A 78 9.80 -0.65 2.26
C ASN A 78 10.06 0.54 3.19
N TYR A 79 10.97 1.46 2.80
CA TYR A 79 11.28 2.66 3.57
C TYR A 79 10.19 3.73 3.44
N LYS A 80 9.69 3.95 2.23
CA LYS A 80 8.62 4.90 1.91
C LYS A 80 7.51 4.23 1.10
N PRO A 81 6.63 3.46 1.76
CA PRO A 81 5.56 2.76 1.08
C PRO A 81 4.63 3.71 0.33
N SER A 82 4.46 3.48 -0.97
CA SER A 82 3.51 4.20 -1.82
C SER A 82 3.18 3.37 -3.06
N GLU A 83 2.10 3.69 -3.76
CA GLU A 83 1.78 3.04 -5.04
C GLU A 83 2.85 3.33 -6.10
N ASP A 84 3.46 4.52 -6.09
CA ASP A 84 4.57 4.86 -6.97
C ASP A 84 5.81 4.01 -6.65
N ALA A 85 6.13 3.80 -5.39
CA ALA A 85 7.25 2.95 -5.00
C ALA A 85 7.00 1.47 -5.41
N ARG A 86 5.79 0.96 -5.22
CA ARG A 86 5.39 -0.38 -5.70
C ARG A 86 5.46 -0.50 -7.23
N TYR A 87 5.05 0.53 -7.94
CA TYR A 87 5.21 0.62 -9.41
C TYR A 87 6.69 0.55 -9.81
N ASN A 88 7.55 1.33 -9.16
CA ASN A 88 8.99 1.33 -9.45
C ASN A 88 9.63 -0.04 -9.23
N VAL A 89 9.22 -0.80 -8.22
CA VAL A 89 9.67 -2.18 -8.04
C VAL A 89 9.30 -3.06 -9.24
N ARG A 90 8.04 -2.97 -9.72
CA ARG A 90 7.59 -3.76 -10.88
C ARG A 90 8.36 -3.37 -12.15
N VAL A 91 8.61 -2.08 -12.36
CA VAL A 91 9.40 -1.57 -13.48
C VAL A 91 10.84 -2.07 -13.38
N ALA A 92 11.47 -2.01 -12.20
CA ALA A 92 12.83 -2.51 -12.00
C ALA A 92 12.94 -4.01 -12.32
N LYS A 93 11.93 -4.81 -11.94
CA LYS A 93 11.86 -6.24 -12.27
C LYS A 93 11.72 -6.48 -13.79
N ALA A 94 10.88 -5.69 -14.46
CA ALA A 94 10.72 -5.78 -15.91
C ALA A 94 12.01 -5.40 -16.65
N ASP A 95 12.71 -4.35 -16.20
CA ASP A 95 13.98 -3.91 -16.77
C ASP A 95 15.11 -4.92 -16.54
N ALA A 96 15.17 -5.52 -15.36
CA ALA A 96 16.12 -6.57 -15.04
C ALA A 96 15.92 -7.81 -15.95
N ALA A 97 14.66 -8.25 -16.08
CA ALA A 97 14.32 -9.36 -16.95
C ALA A 97 14.67 -9.07 -18.43
N TYR A 98 14.38 -7.86 -18.90
CA TYR A 98 14.72 -7.44 -20.25
C TYR A 98 16.23 -7.45 -20.48
N SER A 99 17.01 -6.89 -19.54
CA SER A 99 18.48 -6.83 -19.69
C SER A 99 19.06 -8.23 -19.83
N VAL A 100 18.65 -9.17 -18.98
CA VAL A 100 19.11 -10.57 -19.04
C VAL A 100 18.62 -11.26 -20.32
N ALA A 101 17.37 -11.05 -20.73
CA ALA A 101 16.85 -11.64 -21.96
C ALA A 101 17.59 -11.15 -23.21
N LYS A 102 17.94 -9.86 -23.23
CA LYS A 102 18.71 -9.25 -24.34
C LYS A 102 20.09 -9.88 -24.46
N GLU A 103 20.83 -10.00 -23.36
CA GLU A 103 22.15 -10.66 -23.37
C GLU A 103 22.04 -12.13 -23.84
N LYS A 104 21.00 -12.86 -23.42
CA LYS A 104 20.75 -14.23 -23.91
C LYS A 104 20.43 -14.29 -25.40
N CYS A 105 19.95 -13.21 -26.01
CA CYS A 105 19.75 -13.15 -27.44
C CYS A 105 21.06 -13.02 -28.21
N ASP A 106 22.15 -12.56 -27.57
CA ASP A 106 23.46 -12.41 -28.22
C ASP A 106 24.15 -13.75 -28.56
N ASP A 107 23.67 -14.87 -27.95
CA ASP A 107 24.06 -16.23 -28.38
C ASP A 107 23.44 -16.67 -29.71
N LYS A 108 22.54 -15.86 -30.28
CA LYS A 108 21.88 -16.14 -31.56
C LYS A 108 22.46 -15.26 -32.66
N ALA A 109 22.18 -15.60 -33.91
CA ALA A 109 22.65 -14.87 -35.08
C ALA A 109 21.49 -14.57 -36.04
N GLY A 110 21.69 -13.56 -36.90
CA GLY A 110 20.77 -13.17 -37.95
C GLY A 110 19.35 -12.92 -37.45
N ASN A 111 18.36 -13.25 -38.25
CA ASN A 111 16.94 -13.02 -37.92
C ASN A 111 16.48 -13.68 -36.61
N VAL A 112 17.09 -14.79 -36.19
CA VAL A 112 16.77 -15.45 -34.92
C VAL A 112 17.14 -14.55 -33.72
N LYS A 113 18.26 -13.83 -33.81
CA LYS A 113 18.65 -12.83 -32.82
C LYS A 113 17.65 -11.66 -32.79
N ASP A 114 17.29 -11.15 -33.97
CA ASP A 114 16.39 -10.00 -34.11
C ASP A 114 15.00 -10.33 -33.53
N VAL A 115 14.46 -11.50 -33.81
CA VAL A 115 13.19 -11.98 -33.23
C VAL A 115 13.29 -12.08 -31.72
N CYS A 116 14.36 -12.71 -31.20
CA CYS A 116 14.60 -12.84 -29.77
C CYS A 116 14.58 -11.46 -29.05
N VAL A 117 15.30 -10.45 -29.60
CA VAL A 117 15.34 -9.10 -29.02
C VAL A 117 13.96 -8.43 -29.08
N LYS A 118 13.21 -8.62 -30.15
CA LYS A 118 11.83 -8.09 -30.26
C LYS A 118 10.88 -8.72 -29.27
N GLU A 119 10.99 -10.03 -29.05
CA GLU A 119 10.22 -10.75 -28.02
C GLU A 119 10.55 -10.26 -26.61
N ALA A 120 11.84 -10.11 -26.28
CA ALA A 120 12.29 -9.54 -25.02
C ALA A 120 11.76 -8.12 -24.79
N THR A 121 11.80 -7.29 -25.85
CA THR A 121 11.27 -5.93 -25.81
C THR A 121 9.75 -5.93 -25.58
N ALA A 122 9.01 -6.76 -26.32
CA ALA A 122 7.57 -6.87 -26.18
C ALA A 122 7.17 -7.32 -24.75
N ALA A 123 7.88 -8.29 -24.19
CA ALA A 123 7.65 -8.74 -22.81
C ALA A 123 7.89 -7.62 -21.79
N ALA A 124 8.96 -6.83 -21.95
CA ALA A 124 9.24 -5.70 -21.06
C ALA A 124 8.19 -4.60 -21.17
N VAL A 125 7.74 -4.29 -22.39
CA VAL A 125 6.67 -3.29 -22.62
C VAL A 125 5.36 -3.75 -21.98
N ALA A 126 4.98 -5.01 -22.17
CA ALA A 126 3.78 -5.59 -21.55
C ALA A 126 3.86 -5.52 -20.01
N ALA A 127 4.97 -5.97 -19.42
CA ALA A 127 5.16 -5.95 -17.96
C ALA A 127 5.09 -4.52 -17.38
N LYS A 128 5.66 -3.52 -18.07
CA LYS A 128 5.57 -2.11 -17.64
C LYS A 128 4.17 -1.54 -17.80
N ALA A 129 3.46 -1.89 -18.86
CA ALA A 129 2.07 -1.48 -19.07
C ALA A 129 1.16 -2.05 -17.97
N ASP A 130 1.32 -3.32 -17.63
CA ASP A 130 0.60 -3.97 -16.54
C ASP A 130 0.92 -3.33 -15.19
N ALA A 131 2.19 -3.02 -14.92
CA ALA A 131 2.61 -2.30 -13.72
C ALA A 131 1.94 -0.93 -13.60
N LEU A 132 1.85 -0.19 -14.71
CA LEU A 132 1.19 1.12 -14.77
C LEU A 132 -0.32 1.01 -14.54
N ALA A 133 -0.97 0.01 -15.14
CA ALA A 133 -2.39 -0.25 -14.95
C ALA A 133 -2.71 -0.57 -13.49
N GLN A 134 -1.90 -1.44 -12.86
CA GLN A 134 -2.03 -1.78 -11.44
C GLN A 134 -1.88 -0.55 -10.54
N MET A 135 -0.88 0.30 -10.78
CA MET A 135 -0.67 1.53 -10.01
C MET A 135 -1.88 2.47 -10.13
N LYS A 136 -2.37 2.70 -11.36
CA LYS A 136 -3.53 3.57 -11.59
C LYS A 136 -4.79 3.04 -10.90
N THR A 137 -5.02 1.73 -10.98
CA THR A 137 -6.16 1.08 -10.30
C THR A 137 -6.05 1.20 -8.79
N ALA A 138 -4.86 0.96 -8.22
CA ALA A 138 -4.63 1.07 -6.78
C ALA A 138 -4.88 2.51 -6.29
N LYS A 139 -4.34 3.52 -6.97
CA LYS A 139 -4.58 4.94 -6.64
C LYS A 139 -6.05 5.34 -6.75
N ALA A 140 -6.76 4.82 -7.75
CA ALA A 140 -8.20 5.05 -7.89
C ALA A 140 -8.99 4.44 -6.72
N ASN A 141 -8.62 3.23 -6.31
CA ASN A 141 -9.24 2.55 -5.17
C ASN A 141 -8.95 3.26 -3.84
N GLU A 142 -7.72 3.73 -3.61
CA GLU A 142 -7.36 4.55 -2.43
C GLU A 142 -8.24 5.81 -2.35
N LYS A 143 -8.35 6.53 -3.47
CA LYS A 143 -9.19 7.73 -3.53
C LYS A 143 -10.67 7.44 -3.30
N ALA A 144 -11.20 6.36 -3.84
CA ALA A 144 -12.58 5.93 -3.61
C ALA A 144 -12.83 5.56 -2.14
N ALA A 145 -11.88 4.87 -1.51
CA ALA A 145 -11.93 4.54 -0.09
C ALA A 145 -11.91 5.79 0.80
N GLU A 146 -11.05 6.76 0.49
CA GLU A 146 -10.99 8.06 1.19
C GLU A 146 -12.32 8.81 1.11
N ILE A 147 -12.89 8.92 -0.11
CA ILE A 147 -14.18 9.58 -0.33
C ILE A 147 -15.29 8.88 0.46
N SER A 148 -15.33 7.55 0.43
CA SER A 148 -16.31 6.74 1.16
C SER A 148 -16.19 6.94 2.67
N THR A 149 -14.96 6.92 3.20
CA THR A 149 -14.68 7.14 4.63
C THR A 149 -15.14 8.53 5.07
N ASN A 150 -14.81 9.57 4.30
CA ASN A 150 -15.22 10.94 4.58
C ASN A 150 -16.74 11.12 4.52
N ALA A 151 -17.41 10.50 3.54
CA ALA A 151 -18.87 10.53 3.43
C ALA A 151 -19.54 9.85 4.63
N ASN A 152 -19.04 8.68 5.04
CA ASN A 152 -19.56 7.95 6.20
C ASN A 152 -19.33 8.72 7.51
N SER A 153 -18.17 9.36 7.69
CA SER A 153 -17.91 10.22 8.85
C SER A 153 -18.91 11.35 8.95
N LYS A 154 -19.09 12.11 7.86
CA LYS A 154 -20.09 13.20 7.80
C LYS A 154 -21.53 12.73 8.04
N ALA A 155 -21.90 11.55 7.52
CA ALA A 155 -23.22 10.97 7.75
C ALA A 155 -23.42 10.60 9.23
N ASN A 156 -22.38 10.04 9.87
CA ASN A 156 -22.41 9.70 11.29
C ASN A 156 -22.51 10.96 12.18
N GLU A 157 -21.76 12.02 11.87
CA GLU A 157 -21.83 13.31 12.56
C GLU A 157 -23.25 13.89 12.48
N LYS A 158 -23.82 13.98 11.27
CA LYS A 158 -25.19 14.47 11.08
C LYS A 158 -26.23 13.62 11.82
N SER A 159 -26.05 12.30 11.82
CA SER A 159 -26.95 11.39 12.55
C SER A 159 -26.84 11.57 14.07
N ALA A 160 -25.61 11.81 14.58
CA ALA A 160 -25.38 12.10 16.00
C ALA A 160 -26.03 13.43 16.41
N ASP A 161 -25.88 14.48 15.60
CA ASP A 161 -26.47 15.79 15.84
C ASP A 161 -28.01 15.70 15.84
N ALA A 162 -28.58 15.04 14.82
CA ALA A 162 -30.03 14.86 14.76
C ALA A 162 -30.59 14.09 15.98
N ARG A 163 -29.85 13.09 16.47
CA ARG A 163 -30.23 12.35 17.69
C ARG A 163 -30.13 13.23 18.94
N LYS A 164 -29.13 14.10 19.01
CA LYS A 164 -28.96 15.06 20.13
C LYS A 164 -30.06 16.07 20.14
N ASP A 165 -30.42 16.63 18.99
CA ASP A 165 -31.52 17.59 18.84
C ASP A 165 -32.85 16.95 19.23
N ALA A 166 -33.15 15.76 18.68
CA ALA A 166 -34.35 15.01 19.04
C ALA A 166 -34.43 14.66 20.54
N ALA A 167 -33.28 14.36 21.16
CA ALA A 167 -33.23 14.12 22.61
C ALA A 167 -33.45 15.40 23.43
N SER A 168 -33.01 16.56 22.91
CA SER A 168 -33.29 17.88 23.50
C SER A 168 -34.79 18.22 23.42
N ASP A 169 -35.33 18.09 22.20
CA ASP A 169 -36.77 18.38 21.96
C ASP A 169 -37.68 17.51 22.82
N LYS A 170 -37.38 16.23 22.97
CA LYS A 170 -38.11 15.33 23.85
C LYS A 170 -38.03 15.77 25.30
N ARG A 171 -36.84 16.13 25.81
CA ARG A 171 -36.68 16.65 27.18
C ARG A 171 -37.47 17.92 27.40
N ASP A 172 -37.51 18.82 26.42
CA ASP A 172 -38.23 20.06 26.47
C ASP A 172 -39.76 19.84 26.49
N ALA A 173 -40.23 18.93 25.68
CA ALA A 173 -41.61 18.51 25.67
C ALA A 173 -42.04 17.86 27.01
N ASP A 174 -41.20 16.93 27.53
CA ASP A 174 -41.44 16.28 28.82
C ASP A 174 -41.42 17.28 29.98
N PHE A 175 -40.53 18.29 29.94
CA PHE A 175 -40.50 19.36 30.91
C PHE A 175 -41.76 20.22 30.84
N ALA A 176 -42.27 20.55 29.64
CA ALA A 176 -43.51 21.29 29.47
C ALA A 176 -44.70 20.54 30.09
N VAL A 177 -44.77 19.22 29.87
CA VAL A 177 -45.80 18.36 30.51
C VAL A 177 -45.66 18.36 32.02
N ALA A 178 -44.43 18.25 32.55
CA ALA A 178 -44.19 18.25 34.00
C ALA A 178 -44.58 19.60 34.62
N LYS A 179 -44.27 20.70 33.96
CA LYS A 179 -44.68 22.05 34.38
C LYS A 179 -46.20 22.18 34.46
N GLU A 180 -46.92 21.75 33.44
CA GLU A 180 -48.38 21.78 33.43
C GLU A 180 -48.99 20.96 34.56
N LYS A 181 -48.42 19.79 34.86
CA LYS A 181 -48.84 18.98 36.00
C LYS A 181 -48.65 19.71 37.35
N CYS A 182 -47.63 20.56 37.48
CA CYS A 182 -47.41 21.34 38.67
C CYS A 182 -48.45 22.45 38.87
N ASP A 183 -49.17 22.89 37.83
CA ASP A 183 -50.22 23.91 37.90
C ASP A 183 -51.48 23.42 38.64
N ALA A 184 -51.58 22.11 38.86
CA ALA A 184 -52.62 21.53 39.71
C ALA A 184 -52.42 21.79 41.24
N PHE A 185 -51.21 22.24 41.64
CA PHE A 185 -50.89 22.55 43.02
C PHE A 185 -50.99 24.05 43.31
N ALA A 186 -51.10 24.42 44.59
CA ALA A 186 -51.12 25.81 45.05
C ALA A 186 -49.92 26.15 45.95
N SER A 187 -49.57 27.45 46.05
CA SER A 187 -48.54 27.99 46.94
C SER A 187 -47.19 27.23 46.90
N ASP A 188 -46.67 26.88 48.05
CA ASP A 188 -45.32 26.25 48.16
C ASP A 188 -45.24 24.88 47.48
N ALA A 189 -46.35 24.12 47.43
CA ALA A 189 -46.40 22.84 46.75
C ALA A 189 -46.16 22.98 45.24
N LYS A 190 -46.67 24.02 44.60
CA LYS A 190 -46.44 24.33 43.18
C LYS A 190 -44.97 24.72 42.98
N THR A 191 -44.40 25.54 43.84
CA THR A 191 -43.00 25.97 43.73
C THR A 191 -42.05 24.80 43.87
N ASN A 192 -42.28 23.92 44.82
CA ASN A 192 -41.46 22.71 45.01
C ASN A 192 -41.56 21.77 43.80
N CYS A 193 -42.76 21.51 43.28
CA CYS A 193 -42.97 20.69 42.08
C CYS A 193 -42.20 21.25 40.87
N LEU A 194 -42.28 22.60 40.65
CA LEU A 194 -41.55 23.23 39.55
C LEU A 194 -40.02 23.12 39.70
N ASN A 195 -39.49 23.25 40.92
CA ASN A 195 -38.06 23.11 41.18
C ASN A 195 -37.57 21.68 40.93
N GLU A 196 -38.37 20.70 41.37
CA GLU A 196 -38.08 19.28 41.07
C GLU A 196 -38.13 19.00 39.57
N ALA A 197 -39.12 19.52 38.85
CA ALA A 197 -39.19 19.38 37.40
C ALA A 197 -37.99 20.02 36.72
N LYS A 198 -37.61 21.24 37.08
CA LYS A 198 -36.37 21.87 36.56
C LYS A 198 -35.14 21.04 36.79
N ALA A 199 -34.94 20.58 38.03
CA ALA A 199 -33.78 19.73 38.37
C ALA A 199 -33.74 18.45 37.54
N ARG A 200 -34.89 17.78 37.39
CA ARG A 200 -35.05 16.52 36.65
C ARG A 200 -34.70 16.68 35.16
N PHE A 201 -35.11 17.78 34.54
CA PHE A 201 -34.91 18.00 33.10
C PHE A 201 -33.71 18.92 32.78
N GLY A 202 -32.91 19.31 33.79
CA GLY A 202 -31.72 20.12 33.61
C GLY A 202 -32.04 21.54 33.14
N LYS A 203 -33.17 22.11 33.61
CA LYS A 203 -33.60 23.50 33.31
C LYS A 203 -33.25 24.41 34.49
N SER A 204 -32.78 25.60 34.21
CA SER A 204 -32.48 26.68 35.15
C SER A 204 -33.60 27.69 35.26
#